data_11b773394f256985a6306544457a6927
#
_entry.id   11b773394f256985a6306544457a6927
#
_cell.length_a   1.000
_cell.length_b   1.000
_cell.length_c   1.000
_cell.angle_alpha   90.00
_cell.angle_beta   90.00
_cell.angle_gamma   90.00
#
_symmetry.space_group_name_H-M   'P 1'
#
loop_
_entity.id
_entity.type
_entity.pdbx_description
1 polymer ?
#
loop_
_entity_poly.entity_id
_entity_poly.type
_entity_poly.pdbx_seq_one_letter_code
_entity_poly.pdbx_strand_id
1 'polypeptide(L)'
;LELATSAAGAERGWHAVSIRVSQRGQQVMQIQVREIPRLLRAAIVIDDMGRDLEVAHKLLALNYPITFSVLPYLEYTQATAEEAHRRGREVMLHLPMQPEAAGHASPGKGAILVGMSGAEVQRVVQNDLDAVPYAAGVNNHMGSRATQNMALMVDVMKILSDRRLYFIDSRTTAASVALEAARREGMPSFYRAVFLDDKETVPYTLAQLSEFRRKVEQDGVALAIGHPHATTIAALAEFLPELEKADIELVAPSQIVRLPEVAHLNPPASSN
;
A
#
# COMPACT_ATOMS: atom_id res chain seq x y z
N LEU A 1 13.79 -45.93 -9.54
CA LEU A 1 14.08 -44.59 -8.98
C LEU A 1 13.81 -44.66 -7.49
N GLU A 2 14.81 -44.38 -6.68
CA GLU A 2 14.69 -44.29 -5.23
C GLU A 2 14.83 -42.82 -4.83
N LEU A 3 13.95 -42.35 -3.95
CA LEU A 3 13.94 -40.98 -3.40
C LEU A 3 14.29 -41.04 -1.91
N ALA A 4 15.32 -40.36 -1.50
CA ALA A 4 15.67 -40.20 -0.11
C ALA A 4 15.67 -38.69 0.24
N THR A 5 15.00 -38.34 1.32
CA THR A 5 14.98 -36.94 1.85
C THR A 5 15.81 -36.89 3.12
N SER A 6 16.64 -35.87 3.27
CA SER A 6 17.35 -35.56 4.50
C SER A 6 17.21 -34.05 4.81
N ALA A 7 16.97 -33.74 6.09
CA ALA A 7 17.05 -32.34 6.56
C ALA A 7 18.54 -31.94 6.57
N ALA A 8 18.90 -30.93 5.83
CA ALA A 8 20.22 -30.30 5.91
C ALA A 8 20.13 -29.15 6.92
N GLY A 9 21.02 -29.14 7.90
CA GLY A 9 21.01 -28.38 9.14
C GLY A 9 20.52 -26.95 9.11
N ALA A 10 19.92 -26.56 10.21
CA ALA A 10 19.44 -25.20 10.45
C ALA A 10 20.62 -24.29 10.84
N GLU A 11 21.20 -23.58 9.89
CA GLU A 11 21.95 -22.37 10.18
C GLU A 11 21.10 -21.15 9.85
N ARG A 12 20.89 -20.27 10.83
CA ARG A 12 20.17 -18.99 10.72
C ARG A 12 18.70 -19.08 10.28
N GLY A 13 17.90 -20.01 10.84
CA GLY A 13 16.44 -20.03 10.60
C GLY A 13 16.00 -20.54 9.22
N TRP A 14 16.87 -21.19 8.44
CA TRP A 14 16.55 -21.76 7.15
C TRP A 14 16.28 -23.26 7.29
N HIS A 15 15.17 -23.73 6.76
CA HIS A 15 14.93 -25.15 6.57
C HIS A 15 15.35 -25.53 5.14
N ALA A 16 16.40 -26.36 5.03
CA ALA A 16 16.81 -26.93 3.75
C ALA A 16 16.45 -28.40 3.71
N VAL A 17 15.78 -28.82 2.65
CA VAL A 17 15.50 -30.23 2.35
C VAL A 17 16.37 -30.66 1.19
N SER A 18 17.19 -31.66 1.37
CA SER A 18 17.94 -32.28 0.30
C SER A 18 17.20 -33.50 -0.19
N ILE A 19 16.83 -33.52 -1.47
CA ILE A 19 16.20 -34.65 -2.15
C ILE A 19 17.26 -35.33 -3.00
N ARG A 20 17.55 -36.58 -2.69
CA ARG A 20 18.49 -37.42 -3.44
C ARG A 20 17.72 -38.39 -4.33
N VAL A 21 18.00 -38.37 -5.62
CA VAL A 21 17.43 -39.27 -6.59
C VAL A 21 18.51 -40.30 -6.98
N SER A 22 18.24 -41.58 -6.78
CA SER A 22 19.16 -42.65 -7.13
C SER A 22 18.51 -43.59 -8.14
N GLN A 23 19.32 -44.11 -9.07
CA GLN A 23 18.92 -45.16 -10.01
C GLN A 23 19.95 -46.30 -9.96
N ARG A 24 19.49 -47.52 -9.68
CA ARG A 24 20.35 -48.71 -9.53
C ARG A 24 21.48 -48.52 -8.49
N GLY A 25 21.17 -47.83 -7.38
CA GLY A 25 22.14 -47.56 -6.31
C GLY A 25 23.11 -46.41 -6.58
N GLN A 26 23.08 -45.80 -7.77
CA GLN A 26 23.90 -44.62 -8.08
C GLN A 26 23.07 -43.36 -7.98
N GLN A 27 23.62 -42.35 -7.30
CA GLN A 27 22.99 -41.02 -7.23
C GLN A 27 23.06 -40.34 -8.61
N VAL A 28 21.90 -40.06 -9.20
CA VAL A 28 21.80 -39.44 -10.52
C VAL A 28 21.43 -37.95 -10.43
N MET A 29 20.83 -37.51 -9.30
CA MET A 29 20.46 -36.13 -9.09
C MET A 29 20.41 -35.79 -7.60
N GLN A 30 20.76 -34.57 -7.25
CA GLN A 30 20.50 -33.99 -5.93
C GLN A 30 19.83 -32.64 -6.10
N ILE A 31 18.66 -32.49 -5.49
CA ILE A 31 17.90 -31.22 -5.47
C ILE A 31 17.99 -30.67 -4.05
N GLN A 32 18.48 -29.47 -3.92
CA GLN A 32 18.42 -28.73 -2.65
C GLN A 32 17.28 -27.73 -2.73
N VAL A 33 16.27 -27.94 -1.91
CA VAL A 33 15.16 -27.00 -1.73
C VAL A 33 15.47 -26.19 -0.47
N ARG A 34 15.60 -24.88 -0.62
CA ARG A 34 15.74 -23.95 0.51
C ARG A 34 14.42 -23.23 0.70
N GLU A 35 13.90 -23.30 1.90
CA GLU A 35 12.80 -22.41 2.29
C GLU A 35 13.37 -20.98 2.39
N ILE A 36 12.88 -20.08 1.55
CA ILE A 36 13.22 -18.66 1.67
C ILE A 36 12.31 -18.10 2.77
N PRO A 37 12.86 -17.52 3.86
CA PRO A 37 12.03 -16.85 4.85
C PRO A 37 11.10 -15.87 4.15
N ARG A 38 9.82 -15.90 4.48
CA ARG A 38 8.84 -14.97 3.93
C ARG A 38 9.28 -13.57 4.34
N LEU A 39 9.63 -12.74 3.37
CA LEU A 39 9.96 -11.35 3.63
C LEU A 39 8.67 -10.62 4.04
N LEU A 40 8.59 -10.22 5.31
CA LEU A 40 7.46 -9.48 5.83
C LEU A 40 7.61 -7.99 5.45
N ARG A 41 6.63 -7.44 4.74
CA ARG A 41 6.66 -6.06 4.28
C ARG A 41 5.46 -5.27 4.78
N ALA A 42 5.74 -4.10 5.30
CA ALA A 42 4.77 -3.13 5.78
C ALA A 42 4.88 -1.84 4.98
N ALA A 43 3.75 -1.21 4.64
CA ALA A 43 3.74 0.13 4.08
C ALA A 43 2.82 1.04 4.90
N ILE A 44 3.26 2.25 5.18
CA ILE A 44 2.47 3.27 5.89
C ILE A 44 2.36 4.51 5.02
N VAL A 45 1.13 4.95 4.81
CA VAL A 45 0.79 6.17 4.09
C VAL A 45 0.17 7.16 5.07
N ILE A 46 0.61 8.41 5.02
CA ILE A 46 -0.04 9.51 5.74
C ILE A 46 -0.77 10.38 4.72
N ASP A 47 -2.10 10.35 4.80
CA ASP A 47 -3.02 11.10 3.96
C ASP A 47 -3.13 12.57 4.40
N ASP A 48 -3.88 13.38 3.68
CA ASP A 48 -4.18 14.80 3.94
C ASP A 48 -2.95 15.73 4.10
N MET A 49 -1.81 15.34 3.55
CA MET A 49 -0.61 16.16 3.58
C MET A 49 -0.73 17.39 2.69
N GLY A 50 0.01 18.44 3.01
CA GLY A 50 0.05 19.71 2.26
C GLY A 50 -0.59 20.90 2.95
N ARG A 51 -1.15 20.73 4.16
CA ARG A 51 -1.73 21.82 4.96
C ARG A 51 -0.72 22.53 5.85
N ASP A 52 0.25 21.79 6.35
CA ASP A 52 1.21 22.26 7.34
C ASP A 52 2.58 21.62 7.06
N LEU A 53 3.57 22.47 6.81
CA LEU A 53 4.92 22.03 6.50
C LEU A 53 5.68 21.57 7.75
N GLU A 54 5.36 22.11 8.94
CA GLU A 54 5.98 21.66 10.19
C GLU A 54 5.59 20.22 10.54
N VAL A 55 4.35 19.85 10.26
CA VAL A 55 3.87 18.48 10.43
C VAL A 55 4.62 17.53 9.48
N ALA A 56 4.84 17.96 8.22
CA ALA A 56 5.67 17.21 7.28
C ALA A 56 7.10 17.01 7.82
N HIS A 57 7.71 18.05 8.36
CA HIS A 57 9.05 17.95 8.97
C HIS A 57 9.11 16.99 10.17
N LYS A 58 8.07 16.97 11.01
CA LYS A 58 7.98 16.03 12.15
C LYS A 58 7.92 14.57 11.67
N LEU A 59 7.13 14.28 10.63
CA LEU A 59 7.07 12.95 10.02
C LEU A 59 8.41 12.56 9.38
N LEU A 60 9.06 13.47 8.67
CA LEU A 60 10.38 13.24 8.08
C LEU A 60 11.46 12.99 9.13
N ALA A 61 11.35 13.60 10.30
CA ALA A 61 12.28 13.42 11.41
C ALA A 61 12.23 12.01 12.03
N LEU A 62 11.14 11.26 11.84
CA LEU A 62 11.06 9.85 12.25
C LEU A 62 12.06 8.95 11.50
N ASN A 63 12.54 9.41 10.36
CA ASN A 63 13.54 8.73 9.52
C ASN A 63 13.16 7.30 9.05
N TYR A 64 11.88 7.03 8.90
CA TYR A 64 11.34 5.80 8.32
C TYR A 64 10.74 6.06 6.92
N PRO A 65 10.63 5.06 6.05
CA PRO A 65 10.08 5.22 4.70
C PRO A 65 8.55 5.36 4.69
N ILE A 66 8.03 6.32 5.45
CA ILE A 66 6.62 6.71 5.44
C ILE A 66 6.33 7.46 4.14
N THR A 67 5.25 7.10 3.48
CA THR A 67 4.81 7.73 2.23
C THR A 67 3.85 8.89 2.51
N PHE A 68 4.04 9.98 1.79
CA PHE A 68 3.22 11.18 1.92
C PHE A 68 2.19 11.22 0.80
N SER A 69 0.91 11.13 1.16
CA SER A 69 -0.20 11.31 0.24
C SER A 69 -0.70 12.75 0.35
N VAL A 70 -0.47 13.52 -0.70
CA VAL A 70 -0.57 14.97 -0.68
C VAL A 70 -1.82 15.43 -1.41
N LEU A 71 -2.65 16.24 -0.75
CA LEU A 71 -3.82 16.89 -1.36
C LEU A 71 -3.36 17.95 -2.37
N PRO A 72 -4.01 18.05 -3.55
CA PRO A 72 -3.71 19.11 -4.49
C PRO A 72 -4.26 20.46 -4.01
N TYR A 73 -3.65 21.55 -4.48
CA TYR A 73 -4.11 22.95 -4.30
C TYR A 73 -4.19 23.46 -2.85
N LEU A 74 -3.54 22.80 -1.90
CA LEU A 74 -3.34 23.38 -0.58
C LEU A 74 -2.13 24.33 -0.58
N GLU A 75 -2.00 25.12 0.48
CA GLU A 75 -0.94 26.13 0.60
C GLU A 75 0.47 25.55 0.48
N TYR A 76 0.70 24.36 1.07
CA TYR A 76 2.02 23.72 1.09
C TYR A 76 2.07 22.43 0.25
N THR A 77 1.12 22.20 -0.66
CA THR A 77 1.10 21.00 -1.53
C THR A 77 2.44 20.74 -2.18
N GLN A 78 2.92 21.71 -2.97
CA GLN A 78 4.16 21.59 -3.71
C GLN A 78 5.37 21.46 -2.78
N ALA A 79 5.49 22.33 -1.78
CA ALA A 79 6.60 22.32 -0.84
C ALA A 79 6.68 21.00 -0.05
N THR A 80 5.53 20.43 0.34
CA THR A 80 5.46 19.14 1.02
C THR A 80 5.94 18.00 0.12
N ALA A 81 5.48 17.97 -1.14
CA ALA A 81 5.88 16.94 -2.09
C ALA A 81 7.39 17.03 -2.42
N GLU A 82 7.90 18.22 -2.66
CA GLU A 82 9.32 18.46 -2.95
C GLU A 82 10.23 18.07 -1.76
N GLU A 83 9.83 18.45 -0.53
CA GLU A 83 10.59 18.12 0.68
C GLU A 83 10.60 16.60 0.95
N ALA A 84 9.44 15.94 0.83
CA ALA A 84 9.35 14.49 0.97
C ALA A 84 10.23 13.78 -0.06
N HIS A 85 10.14 14.16 -1.34
CA HIS A 85 10.97 13.59 -2.41
C HIS A 85 12.47 13.83 -2.16
N ARG A 86 12.86 15.03 -1.78
CA ARG A 86 14.27 15.38 -1.47
C ARG A 86 14.84 14.55 -0.33
N ARG A 87 13.99 14.13 0.61
CA ARG A 87 14.35 13.24 1.73
C ARG A 87 14.22 11.77 1.40
N GLY A 88 13.99 11.41 0.12
CA GLY A 88 13.85 10.01 -0.32
C GLY A 88 12.55 9.34 0.14
N ARG A 89 11.52 10.11 0.45
CA ARG A 89 10.17 9.57 0.75
C ARG A 89 9.35 9.52 -0.53
N GLU A 90 8.57 8.46 -0.65
CA GLU A 90 7.64 8.35 -1.76
C GLU A 90 6.47 9.33 -1.59
N VAL A 91 6.06 9.93 -2.69
CA VAL A 91 4.93 10.87 -2.74
C VAL A 91 3.79 10.22 -3.52
N MET A 92 2.58 10.41 -3.06
CA MET A 92 1.35 10.06 -3.74
C MET A 92 0.46 11.28 -3.91
N LEU A 93 -0.33 11.31 -4.98
CA LEU A 93 -1.46 12.22 -5.08
C LEU A 93 -2.62 11.68 -4.24
N HIS A 94 -3.07 12.45 -3.27
CA HIS A 94 -4.31 12.19 -2.54
C HIS A 94 -5.47 12.80 -3.35
N LEU A 95 -6.05 11.98 -4.25
CA LEU A 95 -7.01 12.43 -5.26
C LEU A 95 -8.39 12.66 -4.64
N PRO A 96 -8.89 13.91 -4.62
CA PRO A 96 -10.20 14.21 -4.07
C PRO A 96 -11.30 13.54 -4.87
N MET A 97 -12.24 12.87 -4.19
CA MET A 97 -13.35 12.16 -4.82
C MET A 97 -14.66 12.37 -4.06
N GLN A 98 -15.78 12.34 -4.77
CA GLN A 98 -17.10 12.58 -4.21
C GLN A 98 -17.47 11.59 -3.11
N PRO A 99 -17.76 12.06 -1.87
CA PRO A 99 -18.32 11.23 -0.81
C PRO A 99 -19.83 11.02 -1.01
N GLU A 100 -20.40 10.06 -0.28
CA GLU A 100 -21.84 9.99 -0.09
C GLU A 100 -22.34 11.22 0.66
N ALA A 101 -23.60 11.60 0.42
CA ALA A 101 -24.16 12.89 0.87
C ALA A 101 -24.36 13.01 2.42
N ALA A 102 -23.89 12.06 3.18
CA ALA A 102 -24.02 12.02 4.64
C ALA A 102 -22.98 12.91 5.35
N GLY A 103 -22.97 14.18 5.06
CA GLY A 103 -22.11 15.17 5.73
C GLY A 103 -21.76 16.35 4.81
N HIS A 104 -21.65 17.52 5.38
CA HIS A 104 -21.36 18.76 4.63
C HIS A 104 -19.87 18.93 4.24
N ALA A 105 -19.07 17.89 4.35
CA ALA A 105 -17.65 17.96 4.03
C ALA A 105 -17.45 17.92 2.51
N SER A 106 -16.88 18.98 1.95
CA SER A 106 -16.44 19.04 0.57
C SER A 106 -15.14 18.24 0.40
N PRO A 107 -14.98 17.41 -0.65
CA PRO A 107 -13.72 16.76 -0.94
C PRO A 107 -12.61 17.73 -1.38
N GLY A 108 -12.93 18.99 -1.56
CA GLY A 108 -11.98 20.03 -1.95
C GLY A 108 -11.92 20.28 -3.45
N LYS A 109 -10.97 21.13 -3.83
CA LYS A 109 -10.70 21.48 -5.23
C LYS A 109 -10.08 20.29 -5.95
N GLY A 110 -10.44 20.08 -7.22
CA GLY A 110 -9.95 18.97 -8.02
C GLY A 110 -10.74 17.66 -7.79
N ALA A 111 -11.94 17.74 -7.20
CA ALA A 111 -12.72 16.55 -6.89
C ALA A 111 -13.30 15.85 -8.13
N ILE A 112 -13.11 14.53 -8.19
CA ILE A 112 -13.78 13.65 -9.15
C ILE A 112 -15.22 13.40 -8.67
N LEU A 113 -16.20 13.75 -9.53
CA LEU A 113 -17.62 13.66 -9.22
C LEU A 113 -18.31 12.65 -10.12
N VAL A 114 -19.29 11.93 -9.57
CA VAL A 114 -20.15 11.03 -10.35
C VAL A 114 -20.96 11.85 -11.37
N GLY A 115 -20.93 11.42 -12.62
CA GLY A 115 -21.58 12.10 -13.75
C GLY A 115 -20.63 12.96 -14.60
N MET A 116 -19.37 13.12 -14.20
CA MET A 116 -18.35 13.68 -15.09
C MET A 116 -18.16 12.82 -16.33
N SER A 117 -17.99 13.47 -17.48
CA SER A 117 -17.56 12.81 -18.71
C SER A 117 -16.08 12.37 -18.60
N GLY A 118 -15.66 11.38 -19.39
CA GLY A 118 -14.26 10.94 -19.41
C GLY A 118 -13.27 12.07 -19.70
N ALA A 119 -13.63 13.04 -20.56
CA ALA A 119 -12.79 14.22 -20.82
C ALA A 119 -12.67 15.15 -19.61
N GLU A 120 -13.72 15.30 -18.82
CA GLU A 120 -13.68 16.07 -17.57
C GLU A 120 -12.82 15.37 -16.52
N VAL A 121 -12.99 14.05 -16.35
CA VAL A 121 -12.16 13.22 -15.47
C VAL A 121 -10.69 13.35 -15.85
N GLN A 122 -10.38 13.20 -17.15
CA GLN A 122 -9.00 13.33 -17.65
C GLN A 122 -8.40 14.69 -17.30
N ARG A 123 -9.13 15.78 -17.55
CA ARG A 123 -8.66 17.14 -17.26
C ARG A 123 -8.42 17.35 -15.75
N VAL A 124 -9.33 16.86 -14.92
CA VAL A 124 -9.21 17.01 -13.46
C VAL A 124 -8.02 16.22 -12.94
N VAL A 125 -7.93 14.92 -13.23
CA VAL A 125 -6.82 14.06 -12.77
C VAL A 125 -5.48 14.61 -13.24
N GLN A 126 -5.40 15.11 -14.49
CA GLN A 126 -4.17 15.65 -15.02
C GLN A 126 -3.72 16.91 -14.27
N ASN A 127 -4.65 17.84 -14.02
CA ASN A 127 -4.35 19.06 -13.27
C ASN A 127 -3.95 18.77 -11.81
N ASP A 128 -4.57 17.74 -11.19
CA ASP A 128 -4.24 17.34 -9.82
C ASP A 128 -2.85 16.71 -9.74
N LEU A 129 -2.49 15.89 -10.73
CA LEU A 129 -1.14 15.33 -10.84
C LEU A 129 -0.08 16.42 -11.08
N ASP A 130 -0.40 17.41 -11.89
CA ASP A 130 0.50 18.55 -12.14
C ASP A 130 0.69 19.42 -10.88
N ALA A 131 -0.31 19.45 -9.98
CA ALA A 131 -0.23 20.15 -8.70
C ALA A 131 0.61 19.42 -7.64
N VAL A 132 0.77 18.09 -7.74
CA VAL A 132 1.52 17.28 -6.79
C VAL A 132 2.74 16.65 -7.50
N PRO A 133 3.89 17.35 -7.53
CA PRO A 133 5.08 16.85 -8.21
C PRO A 133 5.60 15.55 -7.55
N TYR A 134 6.31 14.74 -8.34
CA TYR A 134 6.92 13.47 -7.92
C TYR A 134 5.95 12.36 -7.47
N ALA A 135 4.65 12.50 -7.71
CA ALA A 135 3.69 11.45 -7.38
C ALA A 135 4.03 10.15 -8.12
N ALA A 136 4.33 9.09 -7.38
CA ALA A 136 4.59 7.74 -7.89
C ALA A 136 3.31 6.90 -7.95
N GLY A 137 2.29 7.29 -7.21
CA GLY A 137 0.99 6.62 -7.13
C GLY A 137 -0.11 7.56 -6.67
N VAL A 138 -1.31 7.01 -6.59
CA VAL A 138 -2.52 7.75 -6.23
C VAL A 138 -3.34 6.93 -5.24
N ASN A 139 -3.97 7.59 -4.27
CA ASN A 139 -5.06 7.01 -3.49
C ASN A 139 -6.23 7.99 -3.41
N ASN A 140 -7.40 7.52 -3.02
CA ASN A 140 -8.59 8.37 -2.95
C ASN A 140 -8.71 9.09 -1.62
N HIS A 141 -8.87 10.41 -1.68
CA HIS A 141 -9.37 11.25 -0.57
C HIS A 141 -10.90 11.19 -0.56
N MET A 142 -11.49 10.83 0.59
CA MET A 142 -12.94 10.56 0.64
C MET A 142 -13.37 9.55 -0.44
N GLY A 143 -14.41 9.87 -1.22
CA GLY A 143 -14.77 9.10 -2.39
C GLY A 143 -15.73 7.96 -2.12
N SER A 144 -16.40 7.91 -0.97
CA SER A 144 -17.34 6.83 -0.65
C SER A 144 -18.47 6.66 -1.68
N ARG A 145 -18.82 7.71 -2.45
CA ARG A 145 -19.74 7.62 -3.59
C ARG A 145 -19.04 7.34 -4.92
N ALA A 146 -17.95 8.07 -5.20
CA ALA A 146 -17.25 7.95 -6.47
C ALA A 146 -16.65 6.56 -6.66
N THR A 147 -16.03 5.99 -5.63
CA THR A 147 -15.38 4.67 -5.68
C THR A 147 -16.35 3.49 -5.85
N GLN A 148 -17.67 3.70 -5.69
CA GLN A 148 -18.68 2.69 -6.01
C GLN A 148 -19.07 2.67 -7.49
N ASN A 149 -18.68 3.68 -8.29
CA ASN A 149 -19.03 3.79 -9.71
C ASN A 149 -17.93 3.17 -10.57
N MET A 150 -18.18 1.95 -11.08
CA MET A 150 -17.19 1.21 -11.87
C MET A 150 -16.76 1.96 -13.13
N ALA A 151 -17.69 2.57 -13.87
CA ALA A 151 -17.36 3.28 -15.11
C ALA A 151 -16.44 4.48 -14.83
N LEU A 152 -16.77 5.27 -13.81
CA LEU A 152 -15.94 6.41 -13.37
C LEU A 152 -14.55 5.94 -12.94
N MET A 153 -14.48 4.87 -12.14
CA MET A 153 -13.19 4.36 -11.67
C MET A 153 -12.33 3.79 -12.81
N VAL A 154 -12.94 3.14 -13.80
CA VAL A 154 -12.23 2.68 -15.01
C VAL A 154 -11.64 3.87 -15.76
N ASP A 155 -12.38 4.96 -15.93
CA ASP A 155 -11.87 6.17 -16.59
C ASP A 155 -10.68 6.76 -15.81
N VAL A 156 -10.76 6.84 -14.49
CA VAL A 156 -9.64 7.28 -13.63
C VAL A 156 -8.44 6.34 -13.82
N MET A 157 -8.64 5.02 -13.72
CA MET A 157 -7.54 4.04 -13.78
C MET A 157 -6.82 4.04 -15.13
N LYS A 158 -7.53 4.24 -16.25
CA LYS A 158 -6.91 4.39 -17.58
C LYS A 158 -5.91 5.56 -17.59
N ILE A 159 -6.32 6.72 -17.07
CA ILE A 159 -5.49 7.92 -17.04
C ILE A 159 -4.23 7.67 -16.18
N LEU A 160 -4.40 7.03 -15.01
CA LEU A 160 -3.29 6.72 -14.12
C LEU A 160 -2.34 5.68 -14.72
N SER A 161 -2.88 4.67 -15.42
CA SER A 161 -2.10 3.64 -16.11
C SER A 161 -1.25 4.23 -17.23
N ASP A 162 -1.79 5.15 -18.04
CA ASP A 162 -1.06 5.87 -19.09
C ASP A 162 0.14 6.66 -18.52
N ARG A 163 0.04 7.10 -17.27
CA ARG A 163 1.11 7.79 -16.53
C ARG A 163 2.03 6.82 -15.77
N ARG A 164 1.80 5.51 -15.84
CA ARG A 164 2.57 4.46 -15.15
C ARG A 164 2.56 4.61 -13.63
N LEU A 165 1.47 5.12 -13.08
CA LEU A 165 1.25 5.26 -11.65
C LEU A 165 0.65 3.97 -11.09
N TYR A 166 0.78 3.74 -9.78
CA TYR A 166 0.03 2.72 -9.08
C TYR A 166 -1.16 3.33 -8.32
N PHE A 167 -2.10 2.48 -7.92
CA PHE A 167 -3.28 2.92 -7.16
C PHE A 167 -3.42 2.17 -5.83
N ILE A 168 -3.74 2.92 -4.77
CA ILE A 168 -4.12 2.37 -3.47
C ILE A 168 -5.58 2.72 -3.18
N ASP A 169 -6.42 1.70 -3.04
CA ASP A 169 -7.80 1.90 -2.59
C ASP A 169 -7.81 2.19 -1.08
N SER A 170 -8.11 3.43 -0.70
CA SER A 170 -8.22 3.85 0.70
C SER A 170 -9.43 3.21 1.43
N ARG A 171 -10.32 2.52 0.69
CA ARG A 171 -11.50 1.81 1.22
C ARG A 171 -12.33 2.66 2.18
N THR A 172 -12.71 3.84 1.74
CA THR A 172 -13.61 4.74 2.48
C THR A 172 -15.05 4.24 2.53
N THR A 173 -15.34 3.20 1.76
CA THR A 173 -16.58 2.40 1.80
C THR A 173 -16.28 0.93 1.53
N ALA A 174 -17.02 0.03 2.15
CA ALA A 174 -16.94 -1.41 1.86
C ALA A 174 -17.40 -1.78 0.44
N ALA A 175 -18.21 -0.91 -0.18
CA ALA A 175 -18.71 -1.08 -1.54
C ALA A 175 -17.76 -0.51 -2.62
N SER A 176 -16.54 -0.12 -2.26
CA SER A 176 -15.55 0.35 -3.25
C SER A 176 -15.24 -0.71 -4.29
N VAL A 177 -15.30 -0.31 -5.56
CA VAL A 177 -14.87 -1.10 -6.73
C VAL A 177 -13.57 -0.58 -7.34
N ALA A 178 -12.90 0.38 -6.66
CA ALA A 178 -11.71 1.04 -7.18
C ALA A 178 -10.55 0.06 -7.39
N LEU A 179 -10.30 -0.83 -6.43
CA LEU A 179 -9.28 -1.87 -6.57
C LEU A 179 -9.58 -2.83 -7.74
N GLU A 180 -10.85 -3.19 -7.92
CA GLU A 180 -11.28 -4.05 -9.03
C GLU A 180 -11.07 -3.33 -10.37
N ALA A 181 -11.43 -2.05 -10.47
CA ALA A 181 -11.20 -1.24 -11.66
C ALA A 181 -9.70 -1.16 -12.01
N ALA A 182 -8.83 -0.93 -11.03
CA ALA A 182 -7.39 -0.91 -11.23
C ALA A 182 -6.86 -2.25 -11.77
N ARG A 183 -7.32 -3.36 -11.21
CA ARG A 183 -6.93 -4.72 -11.67
C ARG A 183 -7.41 -5.02 -13.08
N ARG A 184 -8.62 -4.57 -13.46
CA ARG A 184 -9.14 -4.72 -14.83
C ARG A 184 -8.29 -4.00 -15.87
N GLU A 185 -7.73 -2.85 -15.50
CA GLU A 185 -6.81 -2.08 -16.36
C GLU A 185 -5.35 -2.57 -16.26
N GLY A 186 -5.09 -3.70 -15.59
CA GLY A 186 -3.75 -4.27 -15.43
C GLY A 186 -2.80 -3.38 -14.62
N MET A 187 -3.35 -2.48 -13.82
CA MET A 187 -2.61 -1.47 -13.08
C MET A 187 -2.07 -2.02 -11.76
N PRO A 188 -0.80 -1.76 -11.40
CA PRO A 188 -0.28 -2.08 -10.09
C PRO A 188 -1.15 -1.44 -9.01
N SER A 189 -1.67 -2.24 -8.08
CA SER A 189 -2.63 -1.74 -7.10
C SER A 189 -2.62 -2.52 -5.80
N PHE A 190 -3.01 -1.87 -4.72
CA PHE A 190 -3.19 -2.48 -3.41
C PHE A 190 -4.34 -1.77 -2.67
N TYR A 191 -4.55 -2.09 -1.41
CA TYR A 191 -5.63 -1.52 -0.61
C TYR A 191 -5.19 -1.28 0.84
N ARG A 192 -5.89 -0.39 1.52
CA ARG A 192 -5.74 -0.16 2.94
C ARG A 192 -6.26 -1.35 3.74
N ALA A 193 -5.37 -1.99 4.48
CA ALA A 193 -5.70 -3.08 5.39
C ALA A 193 -6.10 -2.58 6.78
N VAL A 194 -5.50 -1.47 7.25
CA VAL A 194 -5.77 -0.87 8.57
C VAL A 194 -5.86 0.65 8.46
N PHE A 195 -6.82 1.24 9.18
CA PHE A 195 -6.93 2.68 9.38
C PHE A 195 -6.42 3.02 10.78
N LEU A 196 -5.43 3.92 10.87
CA LEU A 196 -4.66 4.07 12.09
C LEU A 196 -5.32 4.96 13.14
N ASP A 197 -6.12 5.93 12.74
CA ASP A 197 -6.47 7.09 13.57
C ASP A 197 -7.93 7.54 13.43
N ASP A 198 -8.85 6.59 13.30
CA ASP A 198 -10.30 6.83 13.36
C ASP A 198 -10.71 7.53 14.67
N LYS A 199 -9.89 7.34 15.72
CA LYS A 199 -9.94 8.10 16.97
C LYS A 199 -8.57 8.73 17.21
N GLU A 200 -8.54 10.04 17.31
CA GLU A 200 -7.33 10.84 17.47
C GLU A 200 -6.72 10.71 18.87
N THR A 201 -6.33 9.49 19.27
CA THR A 201 -5.65 9.22 20.54
C THR A 201 -4.49 8.26 20.36
N VAL A 202 -3.38 8.51 21.06
CA VAL A 202 -2.19 7.64 21.00
C VAL A 202 -2.52 6.18 21.33
N PRO A 203 -3.27 5.84 22.40
CA PRO A 203 -3.60 4.45 22.70
C PRO A 203 -4.40 3.75 21.60
N TYR A 204 -5.33 4.47 20.93
CA TYR A 204 -6.09 3.90 19.82
C TYR A 204 -5.17 3.63 18.62
N THR A 205 -4.33 4.59 18.24
CA THR A 205 -3.40 4.42 17.13
C THR A 205 -2.40 3.29 17.37
N LEU A 206 -1.88 3.16 18.60
CA LEU A 206 -1.01 2.03 18.97
C LEU A 206 -1.72 0.67 18.86
N ALA A 207 -3.00 0.59 19.23
CA ALA A 207 -3.79 -0.62 19.03
C ALA A 207 -3.97 -0.96 17.55
N GLN A 208 -4.20 0.05 16.69
CA GLN A 208 -4.31 -0.16 15.24
C GLN A 208 -2.95 -0.53 14.61
N LEU A 209 -1.85 0.02 15.07
CA LEU A 209 -0.51 -0.37 14.65
C LEU A 209 -0.17 -1.81 15.05
N SER A 210 -0.63 -2.25 16.22
CA SER A 210 -0.50 -3.65 16.65
C SER A 210 -1.32 -4.60 15.75
N GLU A 211 -2.54 -4.21 15.37
CA GLU A 211 -3.36 -4.94 14.39
C GLU A 211 -2.71 -4.95 13.00
N PHE A 212 -2.12 -3.84 12.59
CA PHE A 212 -1.36 -3.74 11.35
C PHE A 212 -0.19 -4.72 11.31
N ARG A 213 0.62 -4.78 12.37
CA ARG A 213 1.70 -5.76 12.52
C ARG A 213 1.17 -7.18 12.40
N ARG A 214 0.09 -7.51 13.12
CA ARG A 214 -0.54 -8.83 13.06
C ARG A 214 -0.95 -9.21 11.63
N LYS A 215 -1.50 -8.27 10.86
CA LYS A 215 -1.84 -8.50 9.44
C LYS A 215 -0.60 -8.74 8.58
N VAL A 216 0.48 -7.99 8.79
CA VAL A 216 1.75 -8.24 8.09
C VAL A 216 2.26 -9.65 8.39
N GLU A 217 2.26 -10.07 9.66
CA GLU A 217 2.69 -11.41 10.07
C GLU A 217 1.83 -12.51 9.44
N GLN A 218 0.52 -12.32 9.33
CA GLN A 218 -0.42 -13.28 8.73
C GLN A 218 -0.31 -13.34 7.20
N ASP A 219 -0.36 -12.19 6.55
CA ASP A 219 -0.51 -12.08 5.09
C ASP A 219 0.84 -11.91 4.37
N GLY A 220 1.92 -11.60 5.13
CA GLY A 220 3.27 -11.29 4.63
C GLY A 220 3.44 -9.86 4.15
N VAL A 221 2.33 -9.18 3.88
CA VAL A 221 2.29 -7.79 3.44
C VAL A 221 1.01 -7.12 3.89
N ALA A 222 1.11 -5.87 4.36
CA ALA A 222 -0.06 -5.03 4.61
C ALA A 222 0.28 -3.55 4.38
N LEU A 223 -0.76 -2.73 4.17
CA LEU A 223 -0.68 -1.29 4.07
C LEU A 223 -1.63 -0.66 5.08
N ALA A 224 -1.11 0.28 5.86
CA ALA A 224 -1.90 1.11 6.78
C ALA A 224 -1.96 2.56 6.29
N ILE A 225 -3.08 3.21 6.56
CA ILE A 225 -3.27 4.65 6.30
C ILE A 225 -3.60 5.34 7.61
N GLY A 226 -2.97 6.49 7.83
CA GLY A 226 -3.27 7.44 8.90
C GLY A 226 -3.21 8.87 8.40
N HIS A 227 -3.47 9.83 9.30
CA HIS A 227 -3.48 11.26 9.01
C HIS A 227 -2.42 11.99 9.85
N PRO A 228 -2.08 13.25 9.50
CA PRO A 228 -0.97 13.98 10.13
C PRO A 228 -1.33 14.55 11.51
N HIS A 229 -2.07 13.79 12.33
CA HIS A 229 -2.38 14.16 13.69
C HIS A 229 -1.16 14.03 14.62
N ALA A 230 -1.03 14.91 15.58
CA ALA A 230 0.06 14.84 16.57
C ALA A 230 0.07 13.49 17.32
N THR A 231 -1.10 12.92 17.57
CA THR A 231 -1.27 11.60 18.20
C THR A 231 -0.81 10.45 17.32
N THR A 232 -1.04 10.54 16.01
CA THR A 232 -0.56 9.56 15.02
C THR A 232 0.96 9.59 14.94
N ILE A 233 1.55 10.78 14.86
CA ILE A 233 3.01 10.95 14.82
C ILE A 233 3.65 10.40 16.10
N ALA A 234 3.07 10.69 17.28
CA ALA A 234 3.57 10.18 18.55
C ALA A 234 3.51 8.63 18.61
N ALA A 235 2.40 8.04 18.20
CA ALA A 235 2.25 6.60 18.17
C ALA A 235 3.21 5.93 17.17
N LEU A 236 3.44 6.53 15.99
CA LEU A 236 4.43 6.05 15.02
C LEU A 236 5.85 6.09 15.59
N ALA A 237 6.22 7.17 16.25
CA ALA A 237 7.55 7.29 16.87
C ALA A 237 7.82 6.19 17.90
N GLU A 238 6.80 5.79 18.66
CA GLU A 238 6.88 4.70 19.64
C GLU A 238 6.92 3.32 18.98
N PHE A 239 6.10 3.11 17.94
CA PHE A 239 5.86 1.78 17.39
C PHE A 239 6.83 1.35 16.28
N LEU A 240 7.33 2.27 15.46
CA LEU A 240 8.16 1.90 14.30
C LEU A 240 9.40 1.07 14.65
N PRO A 241 10.11 1.32 15.77
CA PRO A 241 11.20 0.45 16.20
C PRO A 241 10.78 -1.00 16.49
N GLU A 242 9.50 -1.24 16.83
CA GLU A 242 8.99 -2.59 17.09
C GLU A 242 8.82 -3.41 15.81
N LEU A 243 8.58 -2.77 14.65
CA LEU A 243 8.55 -3.46 13.36
C LEU A 243 9.94 -4.02 13.00
N GLU A 244 10.99 -3.23 13.21
CA GLU A 244 12.36 -3.67 12.97
C GLU A 244 12.74 -4.88 13.85
N LYS A 245 12.36 -4.85 15.14
CA LYS A 245 12.58 -5.97 16.07
C LYS A 245 11.82 -7.23 15.66
N ALA A 246 10.76 -7.10 14.89
CA ALA A 246 9.94 -8.19 14.40
C ALA A 246 10.37 -8.68 12.99
N ASP A 247 11.52 -8.23 12.48
CA ASP A 247 11.99 -8.51 11.12
C ASP A 247 10.98 -8.14 10.02
N ILE A 248 10.19 -7.08 10.27
CA ILE A 248 9.26 -6.51 9.31
C ILE A 248 9.91 -5.30 8.63
N GLU A 249 10.10 -5.41 7.32
CA GLU A 249 10.64 -4.32 6.52
C GLU A 249 9.55 -3.29 6.22
N LEU A 250 9.73 -2.05 6.70
CA LEU A 250 8.89 -0.94 6.27
C LEU A 250 9.38 -0.45 4.91
N VAL A 251 8.48 -0.38 3.94
CA VAL A 251 8.79 -0.06 2.54
C VAL A 251 7.79 0.93 1.96
N ALA A 252 8.13 1.54 0.85
CA ALA A 252 7.18 2.36 0.10
C ALA A 252 6.09 1.49 -0.58
N PRO A 253 4.85 2.00 -0.76
CA PRO A 253 3.78 1.29 -1.47
C PRO A 253 4.17 0.78 -2.84
N SER A 254 5.00 1.49 -3.60
CA SER A 254 5.51 1.04 -4.91
C SER A 254 6.23 -0.31 -4.86
N GLN A 255 6.74 -0.70 -3.70
CA GLN A 255 7.47 -1.96 -3.52
C GLN A 255 6.53 -3.14 -3.19
N ILE A 256 5.31 -2.87 -2.71
CA ILE A 256 4.33 -3.92 -2.40
C ILE A 256 3.32 -4.14 -3.53
N VAL A 257 2.93 -3.08 -4.27
CA VAL A 257 2.00 -3.20 -5.40
C VAL A 257 2.56 -4.01 -6.58
N ARG A 258 3.88 -4.18 -6.65
CA ARG A 258 4.60 -4.93 -7.69
C ARG A 258 4.93 -6.37 -7.28
N LEU A 259 4.53 -6.78 -6.09
CA LEU A 259 4.71 -8.16 -5.69
C LEU A 259 3.84 -9.03 -6.59
N PRO A 260 4.38 -10.09 -7.22
CA PRO A 260 3.55 -11.02 -7.95
C PRO A 260 2.47 -11.55 -7.00
N GLU A 261 1.23 -11.65 -7.48
CA GLU A 261 0.20 -12.40 -6.75
C GLU A 261 0.81 -13.76 -6.43
N VAL A 262 0.92 -14.09 -5.16
CA VAL A 262 1.24 -15.46 -4.77
C VAL A 262 0.06 -16.26 -5.31
N ALA A 263 0.28 -16.95 -6.42
CA ALA A 263 -0.70 -17.87 -6.96
C ALA A 263 -1.07 -18.79 -5.79
N HIS A 264 -2.27 -18.67 -5.30
CA HIS A 264 -2.83 -19.66 -4.40
C HIS A 264 -2.81 -20.95 -5.22
N LEU A 265 -1.79 -21.78 -4.96
CA LEU A 265 -1.77 -23.15 -5.42
C LEU A 265 -2.96 -23.82 -4.73
N ASN A 266 -4.11 -23.75 -5.40
CA ASN A 266 -5.20 -24.64 -5.06
C ASN A 266 -4.63 -26.06 -5.16
N PRO A 267 -4.71 -26.86 -4.10
CA PRO A 267 -4.32 -28.26 -4.21
C PRO A 267 -5.14 -28.86 -5.35
N PRO A 268 -4.52 -29.72 -6.18
CA PRO A 268 -5.24 -30.36 -7.25
C PRO A 268 -6.47 -31.04 -6.65
N ALA A 269 -7.65 -30.79 -7.25
CA ALA A 269 -8.86 -31.48 -6.88
C ALA A 269 -8.58 -32.99 -6.91
N SER A 270 -8.75 -33.64 -5.78
CA SER A 270 -8.68 -35.10 -5.68
C SER A 270 -9.73 -35.68 -6.61
N SER A 271 -9.28 -36.18 -7.77
CA SER A 271 -10.09 -37.02 -8.64
C SER A 271 -10.38 -38.32 -7.90
N ASN A 272 -11.65 -38.50 -7.51
CA ASN A 272 -12.20 -39.82 -7.18
C ASN A 272 -12.32 -40.67 -8.44
#